data_037007bda4eeb7cf582b09947031ea50
#
_entry.id   037007bda4eeb7cf582b09947031ea50
#
_cell.length_a   1.000
_cell.length_b   1.000
_cell.length_c   1.000
_cell.angle_alpha   90.00
_cell.angle_beta   90.00
_cell.angle_gamma   90.00
#
_symmetry.space_group_name_H-M   'P 1'
#
loop_
_entity.id
_entity.type
_entity.pdbx_description
1 polymer ?
#
loop_
_entity_poly.entity_id
_entity_poly.type
_entity_poly.pdbx_seq_one_letter_code
_entity_poly.pdbx_strand_id
1 'polypeptide(L)'
;MIKIGSYNIQKAIGMDARRKPERTLKVIQEMNCDVIALQEADKRFGPREATLTPQQIAEHTDYKVVPLATRDASIGWHGNAILVRRSMDILEFERLDLPTLEPRGAVMADVQINGHRVRVAAMHLSVIGTFRKRQIASLMDQLHARSNALPTVLLGDLNEWRDKAKSLKMFPDHFEVTSPGRSFPSAFPLASLDRIITSPEFTVQQSGVHRSDTARVASDHLPVWAHLLIGSPDTP
;
A
#
# COMPACT_ATOMS: atom_id res chain seq x y z
N MET A 1 8.14 -3.55 -17.33
CA MET A 1 6.85 -3.76 -16.63
C MET A 1 7.14 -3.88 -15.14
N ILE A 2 6.33 -3.23 -14.30
CA ILE A 2 6.46 -3.20 -12.84
C ILE A 2 5.22 -3.82 -12.24
N LYS A 3 5.38 -4.68 -11.24
CA LYS A 3 4.25 -5.24 -10.50
C LYS A 3 4.21 -4.67 -9.09
N ILE A 4 3.12 -4.03 -8.73
CA ILE A 4 2.91 -3.45 -7.40
C ILE A 4 1.73 -4.12 -6.70
N GLY A 5 1.74 -4.11 -5.38
CA GLY A 5 0.65 -4.68 -4.60
C GLY A 5 0.36 -3.92 -3.31
N SER A 6 -0.86 -4.07 -2.83
CA SER A 6 -1.31 -3.56 -1.53
C SER A 6 -1.99 -4.64 -0.72
N TYR A 7 -1.73 -4.70 0.56
CA TYR A 7 -2.32 -5.69 1.46
C TYR A 7 -2.54 -5.15 2.88
N ASN A 8 -3.79 -4.98 3.25
CA ASN A 8 -4.13 -4.77 4.66
C ASN A 8 -4.04 -6.12 5.38
N ILE A 9 -3.05 -6.27 6.25
CA ILE A 9 -2.72 -7.55 6.89
C ILE A 9 -3.43 -7.78 8.24
N GLN A 10 -4.33 -6.88 8.65
CA GLN A 10 -5.10 -7.00 9.90
C GLN A 10 -4.24 -7.44 11.11
N LYS A 11 -3.03 -6.88 11.23
CA LYS A 11 -2.09 -7.22 12.32
C LYS A 11 -1.72 -8.73 12.35
N ALA A 12 -1.68 -9.37 11.18
CA ALA A 12 -1.50 -10.81 10.98
C ALA A 12 -2.55 -11.68 11.72
N ILE A 13 -3.74 -11.11 11.98
CA ILE A 13 -4.89 -11.82 12.55
C ILE A 13 -5.77 -12.30 11.42
N GLY A 14 -5.97 -13.60 11.35
CA GLY A 14 -6.80 -14.20 10.31
C GLY A 14 -8.29 -14.24 10.67
N MET A 15 -9.08 -14.77 9.74
CA MET A 15 -10.54 -14.96 9.88
C MET A 15 -10.90 -15.92 11.03
N ASP A 16 -9.94 -16.70 11.53
CA ASP A 16 -10.06 -17.54 12.72
C ASP A 16 -9.74 -16.80 14.04
N ALA A 17 -9.61 -15.48 14.00
CA ALA A 17 -9.22 -14.61 15.10
C ALA A 17 -7.84 -14.96 15.72
N ARG A 18 -7.00 -15.73 15.02
CA ARG A 18 -5.66 -16.11 15.48
C ARG A 18 -4.59 -15.31 14.74
N ARG A 19 -3.64 -14.77 15.51
CA ARG A 19 -2.46 -14.13 14.93
C ARG A 19 -1.48 -15.22 14.48
N LYS A 20 -1.21 -15.26 13.16
CA LYS A 20 -0.29 -16.20 12.51
C LYS A 20 0.52 -15.49 11.43
N PRO A 21 1.65 -14.87 11.80
CA PRO A 21 2.52 -14.16 10.85
C PRO A 21 2.91 -14.98 9.63
N GLU A 22 3.09 -16.28 9.78
CA GLU A 22 3.51 -17.21 8.73
C GLU A 22 2.54 -17.21 7.55
N ARG A 23 1.23 -17.08 7.83
CA ARG A 23 0.20 -17.00 6.77
C ARG A 23 0.35 -15.72 5.96
N THR A 24 0.57 -14.60 6.64
CA THR A 24 0.74 -13.30 6.01
C THR A 24 2.02 -13.28 5.16
N LEU A 25 3.12 -13.81 5.68
CA LEU A 25 4.39 -13.93 4.96
C LEU A 25 4.24 -14.80 3.70
N LYS A 26 3.53 -15.92 3.80
CA LYS A 26 3.22 -16.77 2.65
C LYS A 26 2.43 -16.02 1.58
N VAL A 27 1.40 -15.25 1.96
CA VAL A 27 0.61 -14.44 1.02
C VAL A 27 1.48 -13.36 0.36
N ILE A 28 2.35 -12.67 1.13
CA ILE A 28 3.30 -11.69 0.59
C ILE A 28 4.20 -12.34 -0.47
N GLN A 29 4.71 -13.54 -0.21
CA GLN A 29 5.53 -14.27 -1.18
C GLN A 29 4.72 -14.68 -2.42
N GLU A 30 3.48 -15.15 -2.24
CA GLU A 30 2.57 -15.53 -3.34
C GLU A 30 2.24 -14.33 -4.25
N MET A 31 2.11 -13.11 -3.71
CA MET A 31 1.85 -11.90 -4.49
C MET A 31 2.93 -11.62 -5.52
N ASN A 32 4.17 -11.93 -5.20
CA ASN A 32 5.33 -11.81 -6.09
C ASN A 32 5.40 -10.45 -6.82
N CYS A 33 5.23 -9.36 -6.06
CA CYS A 33 5.29 -7.98 -6.55
C CYS A 33 6.72 -7.40 -6.43
N ASP A 34 7.00 -6.32 -7.13
CA ASP A 34 8.26 -5.58 -6.99
C ASP A 34 8.26 -4.73 -5.72
N VAL A 35 7.10 -4.10 -5.44
CA VAL A 35 6.85 -3.33 -4.21
C VAL A 35 5.48 -3.71 -3.64
N ILE A 36 5.38 -3.82 -2.32
CA ILE A 36 4.13 -4.10 -1.61
C ILE A 36 3.92 -3.06 -0.52
N ALA A 37 2.77 -2.38 -0.57
CA ALA A 37 2.28 -1.54 0.52
C ALA A 37 1.50 -2.39 1.52
N LEU A 38 1.87 -2.33 2.79
CA LEU A 38 1.16 -3.00 3.87
C LEU A 38 0.39 -1.97 4.71
N GLN A 39 -0.82 -2.35 5.13
CA GLN A 39 -1.60 -1.63 6.12
C GLN A 39 -1.82 -2.51 7.33
N GLU A 40 -2.03 -1.90 8.49
CA GLU A 40 -2.15 -2.57 9.79
C GLU A 40 -0.97 -3.49 10.13
N ALA A 41 0.25 -3.10 9.72
CA ALA A 41 1.47 -3.86 9.91
C ALA A 41 1.97 -3.85 11.36
N ASP A 42 1.54 -2.87 12.16
CA ASP A 42 1.90 -2.70 13.57
C ASP A 42 0.68 -2.88 14.48
N LYS A 43 0.90 -3.29 15.73
CA LYS A 43 -0.12 -3.28 16.76
C LYS A 43 -0.61 -1.86 17.01
N ARG A 44 -1.92 -1.71 17.29
CA ARG A 44 -2.55 -0.38 17.40
C ARG A 44 -2.18 0.36 18.68
N PHE A 45 -1.91 -0.36 19.77
CA PHE A 45 -1.71 0.17 21.11
C PHE A 45 -0.33 -0.20 21.68
N GLY A 46 0.09 0.53 22.72
CA GLY A 46 1.36 0.30 23.41
C GLY A 46 2.58 0.69 22.56
N PRO A 47 3.64 -0.09 22.58
CA PRO A 47 4.88 0.16 21.82
C PRO A 47 4.71 0.07 20.30
N ARG A 48 3.51 -0.28 19.82
CA ARG A 48 3.19 -0.49 18.39
C ARG A 48 4.13 -1.47 17.72
N GLU A 49 4.33 -2.60 18.38
CA GLU A 49 5.17 -3.67 17.86
C GLU A 49 4.71 -4.14 16.48
N ALA A 50 5.66 -4.38 15.63
CA ALA A 50 5.44 -5.00 14.34
C ALA A 50 4.78 -6.38 14.50
N THR A 51 3.86 -6.68 13.61
CA THR A 51 3.23 -8.01 13.56
C THR A 51 4.01 -8.98 12.68
N LEU A 52 4.87 -8.44 11.83
CA LEU A 52 5.90 -9.14 11.06
C LEU A 52 7.23 -8.45 11.36
N THR A 53 8.20 -9.16 11.91
CA THR A 53 9.51 -8.55 12.16
C THR A 53 10.32 -8.42 10.87
N PRO A 54 11.26 -7.45 10.75
CA PRO A 54 12.16 -7.36 9.61
C PRO A 54 12.93 -8.66 9.36
N GLN A 55 13.29 -9.37 10.44
CA GLN A 55 13.97 -10.66 10.37
C GLN A 55 13.06 -11.72 9.72
N GLN A 56 11.80 -11.86 10.18
CA GLN A 56 10.84 -12.80 9.57
C GLN A 56 10.59 -12.50 8.10
N ILE A 57 10.46 -11.22 7.74
CA ILE A 57 10.32 -10.81 6.33
C ILE A 57 11.55 -11.24 5.53
N ALA A 58 12.74 -10.99 6.07
CA ALA A 58 13.98 -11.34 5.41
C ALA A 58 14.21 -12.86 5.29
N GLU A 59 13.80 -13.66 6.25
CA GLU A 59 13.99 -15.11 6.26
C GLU A 59 12.98 -15.85 5.36
N HIS A 60 11.75 -15.33 5.28
CA HIS A 60 10.65 -16.03 4.62
C HIS A 60 10.18 -15.39 3.30
N THR A 61 10.82 -14.29 2.88
CA THR A 61 10.45 -13.59 1.64
C THR A 61 11.68 -12.99 0.95
N ASP A 62 11.51 -12.60 -0.32
CA ASP A 62 12.53 -11.88 -1.10
C ASP A 62 12.46 -10.36 -0.90
N TYR A 63 11.91 -9.90 0.21
CA TYR A 63 11.71 -8.48 0.47
C TYR A 63 12.62 -7.95 1.56
N LYS A 64 12.84 -6.63 1.51
CA LYS A 64 13.36 -5.79 2.59
C LYS A 64 12.34 -4.72 2.93
N VAL A 65 12.35 -4.29 4.18
CA VAL A 65 11.45 -3.23 4.69
C VAL A 65 12.08 -1.87 4.43
N VAL A 66 11.30 -0.90 3.94
CA VAL A 66 11.72 0.50 3.89
C VAL A 66 11.81 1.03 5.34
N PRO A 67 12.92 1.69 5.76
CA PRO A 67 13.15 2.04 7.16
C PRO A 67 12.33 3.25 7.63
N LEU A 68 11.02 3.11 7.63
CA LEU A 68 10.04 4.14 8.00
C LEU A 68 9.71 4.17 9.49
N ALA A 69 10.15 3.17 10.24
CA ALA A 69 9.86 3.06 11.66
C ALA A 69 10.43 4.23 12.47
N THR A 70 9.67 4.71 13.46
CA THR A 70 10.12 5.69 14.46
C THR A 70 10.41 5.04 15.82
N ARG A 71 10.18 3.73 15.91
CA ARG A 71 10.36 2.91 17.12
C ARG A 71 10.98 1.59 16.71
N ASP A 72 11.92 1.10 17.51
CA ASP A 72 12.66 -0.14 17.22
C ASP A 72 11.76 -1.36 17.04
N ALA A 73 10.63 -1.38 17.73
CA ALA A 73 9.68 -2.49 17.67
C ALA A 73 8.73 -2.46 16.45
N SER A 74 8.70 -1.37 15.67
CA SER A 74 7.81 -1.17 14.52
C SER A 74 8.53 -1.45 13.20
N ILE A 75 7.78 -1.71 12.11
CA ILE A 75 8.33 -1.76 10.74
C ILE A 75 7.85 -0.60 9.87
N GLY A 76 7.00 0.26 10.40
CA GLY A 76 6.40 1.33 9.61
C GLY A 76 5.97 2.52 10.44
N TRP A 77 4.98 3.22 9.94
CA TRP A 77 4.42 4.39 10.60
C TRP A 77 2.90 4.40 10.51
N HIS A 78 2.23 4.56 11.65
CA HIS A 78 0.77 4.44 11.76
C HIS A 78 0.19 3.16 11.13
N GLY A 79 0.95 2.04 11.20
CA GLY A 79 0.57 0.76 10.64
C GLY A 79 0.80 0.62 9.13
N ASN A 80 1.29 1.67 8.45
CA ASN A 80 1.70 1.57 7.05
C ASN A 80 3.17 1.19 6.96
N ALA A 81 3.50 0.24 6.09
CA ALA A 81 4.86 -0.15 5.75
C ALA A 81 4.99 -0.39 4.25
N ILE A 82 6.21 -0.29 3.73
CA ILE A 82 6.53 -0.60 2.34
C ILE A 82 7.59 -1.70 2.33
N LEU A 83 7.31 -2.74 1.58
CA LEU A 83 8.25 -3.81 1.26
C LEU A 83 8.73 -3.63 -0.17
N VAL A 84 10.02 -3.78 -0.37
CA VAL A 84 10.68 -3.67 -1.67
C VAL A 84 11.49 -4.95 -1.89
N ARG A 85 11.52 -5.49 -3.11
CA ARG A 85 12.41 -6.63 -3.41
C ARG A 85 13.84 -6.31 -3.02
N ARG A 86 14.57 -7.28 -2.49
CA ARG A 86 15.96 -7.08 -2.01
C ARG A 86 16.91 -6.58 -3.08
N SER A 87 16.66 -6.95 -4.34
CA SER A 87 17.46 -6.53 -5.50
C SER A 87 17.25 -5.08 -5.93
N MET A 88 16.26 -4.38 -5.38
CA MET A 88 15.94 -2.99 -5.74
C MET A 88 16.52 -2.02 -4.72
N ASP A 89 16.91 -0.83 -5.16
CA ASP A 89 17.46 0.20 -4.30
C ASP A 89 16.35 1.13 -3.78
N ILE A 90 16.37 1.40 -2.48
CA ILE A 90 15.57 2.44 -1.85
C ILE A 90 16.40 3.72 -1.88
N LEU A 91 15.93 4.74 -2.58
CA LEU A 91 16.66 5.98 -2.80
C LEU A 91 16.35 7.02 -1.72
N GLU A 92 15.05 7.22 -1.45
CA GLU A 92 14.53 8.14 -0.45
C GLU A 92 13.28 7.55 0.19
N PHE A 93 12.96 7.98 1.40
CA PHE A 93 11.71 7.59 2.07
C PHE A 93 11.28 8.66 3.07
N GLU A 94 9.97 8.74 3.29
CA GLU A 94 9.38 9.76 4.16
C GLU A 94 8.04 9.29 4.75
N ARG A 95 7.68 9.88 5.89
CA ARG A 95 6.38 9.76 6.54
C ARG A 95 5.56 10.99 6.19
N LEU A 96 4.33 10.79 5.76
CA LEU A 96 3.45 11.87 5.34
C LEU A 96 2.38 12.08 6.42
N ASP A 97 2.45 13.21 7.10
CA ASP A 97 1.48 13.57 8.12
C ASP A 97 0.14 13.95 7.47
N LEU A 98 -0.90 13.21 7.81
CA LEU A 98 -2.25 13.45 7.32
C LEU A 98 -3.17 13.88 8.46
N PRO A 99 -4.10 14.83 8.22
CA PRO A 99 -5.08 15.25 9.23
C PRO A 99 -5.97 14.08 9.62
N THR A 100 -5.96 13.71 10.91
CA THR A 100 -6.69 12.53 11.38
C THR A 100 -7.09 12.62 12.84
N LEU A 101 -8.19 11.91 13.21
CA LEU A 101 -8.57 11.62 14.59
C LEU A 101 -8.11 10.22 15.02
N GLU A 102 -7.70 9.40 14.07
CA GLU A 102 -7.25 8.02 14.25
C GLU A 102 -5.78 7.91 13.85
N PRO A 103 -5.02 6.93 14.33
CA PRO A 103 -3.67 6.69 13.87
C PRO A 103 -3.68 6.15 12.41
N ARG A 104 -4.01 7.02 11.49
CA ARG A 104 -4.03 6.82 10.03
C ARG A 104 -3.01 7.73 9.41
N GLY A 105 -2.46 7.36 8.26
CA GLY A 105 -1.43 8.16 7.60
C GLY A 105 -1.01 7.57 6.27
N ALA A 106 0.04 8.14 5.72
CA ALA A 106 0.71 7.62 4.55
C ALA A 106 2.23 7.61 4.76
N VAL A 107 2.90 6.73 4.06
CA VAL A 107 4.36 6.63 4.00
C VAL A 107 4.77 6.54 2.54
N MET A 108 5.97 7.01 2.22
CA MET A 108 6.44 7.10 0.85
C MET A 108 7.88 6.59 0.74
N ALA A 109 8.18 6.00 -0.39
CA ALA A 109 9.54 5.66 -0.78
C ALA A 109 9.76 5.92 -2.28
N ASP A 110 10.92 6.46 -2.63
CA ASP A 110 11.42 6.50 -4.00
C ASP A 110 12.31 5.28 -4.19
N VAL A 111 12.00 4.46 -5.17
CA VAL A 111 12.65 3.15 -5.42
C VAL A 111 13.15 3.09 -6.84
N GLN A 112 14.34 2.51 -7.03
CA GLN A 112 14.86 2.20 -8.37
C GLN A 112 14.31 0.86 -8.83
N ILE A 113 13.46 0.87 -9.86
CA ILE A 113 12.79 -0.32 -10.39
C ILE A 113 13.03 -0.40 -11.89
N ASN A 114 13.68 -1.46 -12.37
CA ASN A 114 13.93 -1.71 -13.81
C ASN A 114 14.51 -0.49 -14.54
N GLY A 115 15.45 0.23 -13.92
CA GLY A 115 16.08 1.41 -14.49
C GLY A 115 15.31 2.73 -14.30
N HIS A 116 14.11 2.68 -13.73
CA HIS A 116 13.28 3.87 -13.48
C HIS A 116 13.26 4.21 -11.98
N ARG A 117 13.33 5.50 -11.67
CA ARG A 117 13.04 6.00 -10.32
C ARG A 117 11.54 6.20 -10.19
N VAL A 118 10.92 5.46 -9.28
CA VAL A 118 9.48 5.43 -9.06
C VAL A 118 9.17 5.82 -7.62
N ARG A 119 8.20 6.68 -7.44
CA ARG A 119 7.64 7.04 -6.12
C ARG A 119 6.47 6.15 -5.79
N VAL A 120 6.51 5.51 -4.63
CA VAL A 120 5.44 4.67 -4.11
C VAL A 120 4.97 5.22 -2.77
N ALA A 121 3.69 5.56 -2.65
CA ALA A 121 3.09 5.98 -1.39
C ALA A 121 2.05 4.96 -0.91
N ALA A 122 2.31 4.37 0.24
CA ALA A 122 1.39 3.46 0.94
C ALA A 122 0.52 4.25 1.89
N MET A 123 -0.80 4.03 1.86
CA MET A 123 -1.74 4.77 2.67
C MET A 123 -2.81 3.88 3.30
N HIS A 124 -3.27 4.30 4.48
CA HIS A 124 -4.45 3.77 5.13
C HIS A 124 -5.31 4.94 5.61
N LEU A 125 -6.40 5.21 4.90
CA LEU A 125 -7.20 6.41 5.10
C LEU A 125 -8.33 6.19 6.11
N SER A 126 -8.91 7.29 6.60
CA SER A 126 -9.98 7.29 7.59
C SER A 126 -11.26 6.63 7.07
N VAL A 127 -11.96 5.91 7.95
CA VAL A 127 -13.31 5.40 7.68
C VAL A 127 -14.33 6.55 7.55
N ILE A 128 -14.03 7.73 8.07
CA ILE A 128 -14.89 8.91 8.04
C ILE A 128 -14.64 9.70 6.75
N GLY A 129 -15.65 9.80 5.88
CA GLY A 129 -15.55 10.39 4.55
C GLY A 129 -15.04 11.84 4.51
N THR A 130 -15.36 12.68 5.50
CA THR A 130 -14.87 14.07 5.58
C THR A 130 -13.37 14.13 5.89
N PHE A 131 -12.88 13.28 6.78
CA PHE A 131 -11.44 13.14 7.06
C PHE A 131 -10.69 12.55 5.87
N ARG A 132 -11.24 11.52 5.24
CA ARG A 132 -10.67 10.91 4.04
C ARG A 132 -10.41 11.94 2.93
N LYS A 133 -11.37 12.86 2.67
CA LYS A 133 -11.18 13.95 1.72
C LYS A 133 -10.03 14.87 2.09
N ARG A 134 -9.96 15.30 3.37
CA ARG A 134 -8.88 16.15 3.87
C ARG A 134 -7.52 15.44 3.78
N GLN A 135 -7.49 14.14 4.04
CA GLN A 135 -6.29 13.32 3.93
C GLN A 135 -5.79 13.25 2.49
N ILE A 136 -6.68 13.01 1.52
CA ILE A 136 -6.30 12.99 0.10
C ILE A 136 -5.79 14.37 -0.34
N ALA A 137 -6.48 15.45 0.01
CA ALA A 137 -6.03 16.79 -0.31
C ALA A 137 -4.63 17.08 0.25
N SER A 138 -4.42 16.82 1.55
CA SER A 138 -3.13 17.02 2.20
C SER A 138 -2.02 16.15 1.58
N LEU A 139 -2.34 14.90 1.21
CA LEU A 139 -1.39 14.02 0.51
C LEU A 139 -0.97 14.61 -0.84
N MET A 140 -1.94 15.07 -1.63
CA MET A 140 -1.66 15.67 -2.94
C MET A 140 -0.88 16.96 -2.81
N ASP A 141 -1.18 17.82 -1.84
CA ASP A 141 -0.42 19.05 -1.55
C ASP A 141 1.04 18.72 -1.20
N GLN A 142 1.28 17.73 -0.36
CA GLN A 142 2.64 17.29 0.02
C GLN A 142 3.41 16.69 -1.18
N LEU A 143 2.74 16.00 -2.09
CA LEU A 143 3.35 15.49 -3.32
C LEU A 143 3.69 16.61 -4.30
N HIS A 144 2.79 17.59 -4.49
CA HIS A 144 3.00 18.73 -5.37
C HIS A 144 4.11 19.67 -4.87
N ALA A 145 4.28 19.80 -3.55
CA ALA A 145 5.32 20.65 -2.96
C ALA A 145 6.75 20.13 -3.20
N ARG A 146 6.90 18.94 -3.77
CA ARG A 146 8.21 18.35 -4.03
C ARG A 146 8.83 18.91 -5.30
N SER A 147 10.12 19.23 -5.22
CA SER A 147 10.89 19.77 -6.34
C SER A 147 11.17 18.75 -7.45
N ASN A 148 11.05 17.44 -7.15
CA ASN A 148 11.28 16.34 -8.09
C ASN A 148 9.95 15.67 -8.44
N ALA A 149 9.45 15.92 -9.65
CA ALA A 149 8.36 15.14 -10.21
C ALA A 149 8.88 13.75 -10.58
N LEU A 150 8.22 12.70 -10.09
CA LEU A 150 8.54 11.31 -10.39
C LEU A 150 7.27 10.56 -10.77
N PRO A 151 7.35 9.55 -11.63
CA PRO A 151 6.28 8.60 -11.81
C PRO A 151 5.83 8.08 -10.45
N THR A 152 4.55 8.32 -10.11
CA THR A 152 4.04 8.15 -8.75
C THR A 152 2.90 7.14 -8.71
N VAL A 153 2.97 6.21 -7.78
CA VAL A 153 1.90 5.26 -7.47
C VAL A 153 1.49 5.40 -6.02
N LEU A 154 0.19 5.65 -5.80
CA LEU A 154 -0.43 5.69 -4.48
C LEU A 154 -1.28 4.43 -4.33
N LEU A 155 -1.16 3.72 -3.23
CA LEU A 155 -1.92 2.50 -3.06
C LEU A 155 -2.18 2.20 -1.57
N GLY A 156 -3.29 1.51 -1.31
CA GLY A 156 -3.65 1.14 0.05
C GLY A 156 -5.13 0.97 0.27
N ASP A 157 -5.49 0.82 1.54
CA ASP A 157 -6.86 0.78 2.01
C ASP A 157 -7.40 2.21 2.18
N LEU A 158 -8.25 2.61 1.25
CA LEU A 158 -8.87 3.93 1.26
C LEU A 158 -10.13 3.98 2.13
N ASN A 159 -10.62 2.85 2.64
CA ASN A 159 -11.87 2.77 3.38
C ASN A 159 -13.07 3.41 2.63
N GLU A 160 -13.04 3.42 1.29
CA GLU A 160 -14.10 3.97 0.46
C GLU A 160 -14.92 2.84 -0.16
N TRP A 161 -16.16 2.76 0.25
CA TRP A 161 -17.10 1.70 -0.16
C TRP A 161 -17.70 1.90 -1.55
N ARG A 162 -17.69 3.13 -2.05
CA ARG A 162 -18.34 3.50 -3.32
C ARG A 162 -17.32 3.79 -4.41
N ASP A 163 -17.44 3.13 -5.54
CA ASP A 163 -16.53 3.32 -6.67
C ASP A 163 -16.61 4.73 -7.30
N LYS A 164 -17.75 5.41 -7.17
CA LYS A 164 -17.97 6.79 -7.64
C LYS A 164 -18.06 7.80 -6.51
N ALA A 165 -17.31 7.59 -5.44
CA ALA A 165 -17.35 8.47 -4.28
C ALA A 165 -16.74 9.85 -4.56
N LYS A 166 -17.28 10.87 -3.89
CA LYS A 166 -16.73 12.24 -3.94
C LYS A 166 -15.30 12.33 -3.39
N SER A 167 -14.90 11.40 -2.51
CA SER A 167 -13.53 11.34 -1.99
C SER A 167 -12.53 10.93 -3.07
N LEU A 168 -12.87 10.01 -3.95
CA LEU A 168 -12.00 9.58 -5.06
C LEU A 168 -11.79 10.68 -6.11
N LYS A 169 -12.75 11.62 -6.22
CA LYS A 169 -12.63 12.81 -7.08
C LYS A 169 -11.69 13.88 -6.52
N MET A 170 -11.12 13.68 -5.34
CA MET A 170 -10.09 14.56 -4.79
C MET A 170 -8.71 14.28 -5.38
N PHE A 171 -8.49 13.11 -6.00
CA PHE A 171 -7.30 12.91 -6.81
C PHE A 171 -7.42 13.76 -8.08
N PRO A 172 -6.32 14.41 -8.53
CA PRO A 172 -6.33 15.19 -9.77
C PRO A 172 -6.79 14.36 -10.96
N ASP A 173 -7.48 14.99 -11.93
CA ASP A 173 -8.05 14.30 -13.09
C ASP A 173 -7.02 13.55 -13.96
N HIS A 174 -5.74 13.94 -13.89
CA HIS A 174 -4.65 13.26 -14.58
C HIS A 174 -4.15 12.00 -13.86
N PHE A 175 -4.59 11.72 -12.63
CA PHE A 175 -4.31 10.46 -11.97
C PHE A 175 -5.39 9.42 -12.30
N GLU A 176 -4.97 8.23 -12.66
CA GLU A 176 -5.89 7.11 -12.86
C GLU A 176 -6.17 6.39 -11.53
N VAL A 177 -7.45 6.33 -11.14
CA VAL A 177 -7.91 5.59 -9.95
C VAL A 177 -8.40 4.21 -10.35
N THR A 178 -7.56 3.20 -10.17
CA THR A 178 -7.88 1.81 -10.46
C THR A 178 -8.49 1.11 -9.25
N SER A 179 -9.61 0.41 -9.48
CA SER A 179 -10.25 -0.52 -8.55
C SER A 179 -9.94 -1.95 -9.00
N PRO A 180 -8.96 -2.65 -8.39
CA PRO A 180 -8.57 -3.99 -8.85
C PRO A 180 -9.65 -5.05 -8.65
N GLY A 181 -10.63 -4.78 -7.79
CA GLY A 181 -11.76 -5.65 -7.52
C GLY A 181 -12.16 -5.68 -6.05
N ARG A 182 -13.14 -6.50 -5.73
CA ARG A 182 -13.63 -6.64 -4.36
C ARG A 182 -12.63 -7.40 -3.51
N SER A 183 -12.09 -6.76 -2.49
CA SER A 183 -11.05 -7.26 -1.58
C SER A 183 -11.56 -7.53 -0.16
N PHE A 184 -12.69 -6.93 0.24
CA PHE A 184 -13.22 -6.99 1.61
C PHE A 184 -14.69 -7.43 1.66
N PRO A 185 -15.12 -8.24 2.66
CA PRO A 185 -14.25 -9.06 3.50
C PRO A 185 -13.68 -10.26 2.72
N SER A 186 -12.52 -10.76 3.12
CA SER A 186 -11.78 -11.80 2.38
C SER A 186 -12.58 -13.10 2.16
N ALA A 187 -13.38 -13.49 3.14
CA ALA A 187 -14.20 -14.71 3.09
C ALA A 187 -15.33 -14.60 2.05
N PHE A 188 -15.92 -13.42 1.89
CA PHE A 188 -16.99 -13.16 0.92
C PHE A 188 -16.87 -11.71 0.39
N PRO A 189 -16.03 -11.46 -0.60
CA PRO A 189 -15.68 -10.12 -1.03
C PRO A 189 -16.86 -9.33 -1.63
N LEU A 190 -17.25 -8.24 -0.96
CA LEU A 190 -18.37 -7.37 -1.31
C LEU A 190 -17.92 -5.96 -1.70
N ALA A 191 -16.87 -5.44 -1.08
CA ALA A 191 -16.39 -4.08 -1.26
C ALA A 191 -14.96 -4.03 -1.81
N SER A 192 -14.69 -3.01 -2.63
CA SER A 192 -13.37 -2.68 -3.14
C SER A 192 -12.82 -1.53 -2.29
N LEU A 193 -12.26 -1.81 -1.11
CA LEU A 193 -11.72 -0.78 -0.20
C LEU A 193 -10.30 -0.37 -0.60
N ASP A 194 -9.58 -1.31 -1.23
CA ASP A 194 -8.20 -1.15 -1.66
C ASP A 194 -8.12 -0.60 -3.08
N ARG A 195 -7.29 0.42 -3.28
CA ARG A 195 -7.14 1.11 -4.57
C ARG A 195 -5.66 1.25 -4.93
N ILE A 196 -5.45 1.38 -6.23
CA ILE A 196 -4.17 1.71 -6.85
C ILE A 196 -4.40 2.95 -7.71
N ILE A 197 -3.65 4.02 -7.43
CA ILE A 197 -3.77 5.30 -8.12
C ILE A 197 -2.43 5.61 -8.76
N THR A 198 -2.42 5.88 -10.06
CA THR A 198 -1.20 6.09 -10.84
C THR A 198 -1.17 7.47 -11.47
N SER A 199 0.00 8.09 -11.47
CA SER A 199 0.27 9.31 -12.26
C SER A 199 0.32 8.99 -13.76
N PRO A 200 0.23 10.00 -14.66
CA PRO A 200 0.07 9.80 -16.11
C PRO A 200 1.19 9.04 -16.79
N GLU A 201 2.38 8.98 -16.16
CA GLU A 201 3.53 8.23 -16.71
C GLU A 201 3.30 6.71 -16.72
N PHE A 202 2.29 6.25 -16.00
CA PHE A 202 1.94 4.83 -15.97
C PHE A 202 0.74 4.49 -16.84
N THR A 203 0.80 3.31 -17.45
CA THR A 203 -0.36 2.64 -18.02
C THR A 203 -0.63 1.35 -17.24
N VAL A 204 -1.84 1.21 -16.70
CA VAL A 204 -2.27 -0.01 -16.00
C VAL A 204 -2.60 -1.07 -17.06
N GLN A 205 -1.74 -2.08 -17.18
CA GLN A 205 -1.94 -3.17 -18.16
C GLN A 205 -2.92 -4.22 -17.63
N GLN A 206 -2.79 -4.52 -16.35
CA GLN A 206 -3.64 -5.49 -15.69
C GLN A 206 -3.69 -5.18 -14.20
N SER A 207 -4.84 -5.41 -13.58
CA SER A 207 -4.98 -5.35 -12.12
C SER A 207 -5.90 -6.47 -11.63
N GLY A 208 -5.78 -6.81 -10.35
CA GLY A 208 -6.61 -7.88 -9.81
C GLY A 208 -6.48 -8.04 -8.31
N VAL A 209 -7.27 -8.97 -7.79
CA VAL A 209 -7.28 -9.41 -6.40
C VAL A 209 -6.57 -10.75 -6.32
N HIS A 210 -5.59 -10.87 -5.43
CA HIS A 210 -4.91 -12.14 -5.18
C HIS A 210 -5.81 -13.06 -4.36
N ARG A 211 -6.12 -14.23 -4.92
CA ARG A 211 -7.06 -15.20 -4.34
C ARG A 211 -6.38 -16.56 -4.21
N SER A 212 -5.79 -16.82 -3.07
CA SER A 212 -5.33 -18.16 -2.68
C SER A 212 -6.11 -18.64 -1.46
N ASP A 213 -6.05 -19.94 -1.16
CA ASP A 213 -6.65 -20.48 0.06
C ASP A 213 -6.04 -19.86 1.31
N THR A 214 -4.73 -19.55 1.27
CA THR A 214 -4.05 -18.85 2.35
C THR A 214 -4.55 -17.42 2.49
N ALA A 215 -4.68 -16.65 1.39
CA ALA A 215 -5.11 -15.26 1.41
C ALA A 215 -6.53 -15.10 1.97
N ARG A 216 -7.44 -16.05 1.69
CA ARG A 216 -8.82 -16.03 2.18
C ARG A 216 -8.93 -16.09 3.71
N VAL A 217 -7.93 -16.63 4.38
CA VAL A 217 -7.96 -16.84 5.85
C VAL A 217 -6.92 -16.01 6.60
N ALA A 218 -5.96 -15.39 5.91
CA ALA A 218 -4.83 -14.73 6.54
C ALA A 218 -5.15 -13.32 7.06
N SER A 219 -6.15 -12.64 6.49
CA SER A 219 -6.62 -11.29 6.85
C SER A 219 -8.10 -11.16 6.50
N ASP A 220 -8.78 -10.12 6.95
CA ASP A 220 -10.12 -9.73 6.50
C ASP A 220 -10.11 -9.01 5.14
N HIS A 221 -8.94 -8.64 4.62
CA HIS A 221 -8.74 -8.16 3.26
C HIS A 221 -8.02 -9.20 2.40
N LEU A 222 -8.38 -9.26 1.12
CA LEU A 222 -7.56 -9.91 0.09
C LEU A 222 -6.57 -8.90 -0.48
N PRO A 223 -5.32 -9.32 -0.78
CA PRO A 223 -4.36 -8.44 -1.43
C PRO A 223 -4.82 -8.02 -2.83
N VAL A 224 -4.44 -6.81 -3.22
CA VAL A 224 -4.65 -6.30 -4.58
C VAL A 224 -3.32 -6.03 -5.26
N TRP A 225 -3.31 -6.09 -6.60
CA TRP A 225 -2.09 -5.88 -7.38
C TRP A 225 -2.39 -5.22 -8.74
N ALA A 226 -1.37 -4.62 -9.34
CA ALA A 226 -1.39 -4.13 -10.71
C ALA A 226 -0.06 -4.36 -11.41
N HIS A 227 -0.11 -4.62 -12.71
CA HIS A 227 0.99 -4.54 -13.64
C HIS A 227 0.98 -3.18 -14.32
N LEU A 228 2.08 -2.47 -14.24
CA LEU A 228 2.24 -1.13 -14.75
C LEU A 228 3.33 -1.09 -15.82
N LEU A 229 3.07 -0.38 -16.91
CA LEU A 229 4.10 0.08 -17.83
C LEU A 229 4.41 1.54 -17.53
N ILE A 230 5.69 1.89 -17.50
CA ILE A 230 6.13 3.29 -17.51
C ILE A 230 6.34 3.66 -18.98
N GLY A 231 5.65 4.72 -19.42
CA GLY A 231 5.93 5.34 -20.72
C GLY A 231 7.33 5.93 -20.71
N SER A 232 8.02 5.89 -21.84
CA SER A 232 9.23 6.69 -22.01
C SER A 232 8.86 8.17 -21.91
N PRO A 233 9.69 9.03 -21.27
CA PRO A 233 9.39 10.48 -21.17
C PRO A 233 9.34 11.21 -22.52
N ASP A 234 9.58 10.53 -23.62
CA ASP A 234 9.70 11.07 -24.98
C ASP A 234 8.72 10.45 -25.98
N THR A 235 7.46 10.33 -25.66
CA THR A 235 6.46 10.07 -26.73
C THR A 235 5.35 11.11 -26.61
N PRO A 236 5.35 12.11 -27.53
CA PRO A 236 4.29 13.11 -27.62
C PRO A 236 2.95 12.50 -28.01
#